data_6c91148032e419eae0dde62ecc3f8f15
#
_entry.id   6c91148032e419eae0dde62ecc3f8f15
#
_cell.length_a   1.000
_cell.length_b   1.000
_cell.length_c   1.000
_cell.angle_alpha   90.00
_cell.angle_beta   90.00
_cell.angle_gamma   90.00
#
_symmetry.space_group_name_H-M   'P 1'
#
loop_
_entity.id
_entity.type
_entity.pdbx_description
1 polymer ?
#
loop_
_entity_poly.entity_id
_entity_poly.type
_entity_poly.pdbx_seq_one_letter_code
_entity_poly.pdbx_strand_id
1 'polypeptide(L)'
;MPVRRSRLLCFGALMAISIAPRLGSSQSPASVVQLRESILQRIAANAGAIVGVAYSDPETGDNLSLAADTVFHAASTMKIPVMIEVLRRGQQGAFSLDQGILLTNRFRSLADGSPFSLKPEDDGDSTLYRRVGERVPISELLRLMITRSSNLATNELIEVVGAANVTSAARSLGATRTGVLRGVEDQKAFDAGMINTTTAGDLAILLAAIENGRVLSPASSALMREILLAQEFNEKIPAGLPPGTRVAHKTGEITAVSHDAAIVYPAGRKPYVLVVLTRGIRDGTASSALIADVSRLVYTHATRAR
;
A
#
# COMPACT_ATOMS: atom_id res chain seq x y z
N MET A 1 84.12 23.81 40.10
CA MET A 1 83.45 24.36 38.93
C MET A 1 82.24 23.50 38.65
N PRO A 2 81.00 23.98 38.84
CA PRO A 2 79.81 23.18 38.60
C PRO A 2 79.21 23.44 37.22
N VAL A 3 78.88 22.36 36.55
CA VAL A 3 78.25 22.35 35.22
C VAL A 3 76.75 22.59 35.37
N ARG A 4 76.24 23.66 34.72
CA ARG A 4 74.79 23.96 34.61
C ARG A 4 74.13 23.01 33.62
N ARG A 5 73.10 22.29 34.08
CA ARG A 5 72.17 21.54 33.22
C ARG A 5 70.99 22.44 32.90
N SER A 6 70.84 22.75 31.62
CA SER A 6 69.61 23.39 31.05
C SER A 6 68.50 22.36 30.91
N ARG A 7 67.30 22.60 31.49
CA ARG A 7 66.11 21.86 31.29
C ARG A 7 65.31 22.50 30.15
N LEU A 8 65.11 21.70 29.06
CA LEU A 8 64.19 22.02 27.97
C LEU A 8 62.76 21.68 28.43
N LEU A 9 61.88 22.66 28.49
CA LEU A 9 60.44 22.45 28.69
C LEU A 9 59.78 22.31 27.32
N CYS A 10 59.33 21.08 27.00
CA CYS A 10 58.44 20.85 25.86
C CYS A 10 56.99 21.21 26.27
N PHE A 11 56.47 22.26 25.70
CA PHE A 11 55.01 22.56 25.73
C PHE A 11 54.29 21.67 24.69
N GLY A 12 53.59 20.65 25.13
CA GLY A 12 52.67 19.89 24.32
C GLY A 12 51.34 20.64 24.23
N ALA A 13 51.00 21.17 23.05
CA ALA A 13 49.68 21.70 22.80
C ALA A 13 48.68 20.55 22.57
N LEU A 14 47.78 20.33 23.55
CA LEU A 14 46.62 19.46 23.36
C LEU A 14 45.61 20.20 22.48
N MET A 15 45.46 19.76 21.22
CA MET A 15 44.33 20.13 20.37
C MET A 15 43.10 19.37 20.86
N ALA A 16 42.18 20.03 21.53
CA ALA A 16 40.87 19.52 21.85
C ALA A 16 40.00 19.52 20.57
N ILE A 17 39.80 18.33 19.97
CA ILE A 17 38.81 18.15 18.88
C ILE A 17 37.44 18.22 19.52
N SER A 18 36.78 19.37 19.37
CA SER A 18 35.37 19.53 19.73
C SER A 18 34.48 18.80 18.73
N ILE A 19 34.01 17.59 19.08
CA ILE A 19 32.97 16.89 18.35
C ILE A 19 31.63 17.53 18.73
N ALA A 20 31.21 18.52 17.95
CA ALA A 20 29.82 19.00 18.04
C ALA A 20 28.85 17.90 17.64
N PRO A 21 27.85 17.56 18.46
CA PRO A 21 26.81 16.63 18.02
C PRO A 21 26.08 17.28 16.86
N ARG A 22 26.06 16.58 15.69
CA ARG A 22 25.13 16.90 14.59
C ARG A 22 23.72 16.68 15.13
N LEU A 23 23.06 17.73 15.53
CA LEU A 23 21.62 17.75 15.74
C LEU A 23 20.98 17.35 14.43
N GLY A 24 20.46 16.12 14.36
CA GLY A 24 19.60 15.69 13.27
C GLY A 24 18.44 16.68 13.19
N SER A 25 18.26 17.34 12.05
CA SER A 25 17.15 18.25 11.81
C SER A 25 15.85 17.42 11.79
N SER A 26 15.20 17.24 12.96
CA SER A 26 13.81 16.84 12.98
C SER A 26 13.01 17.96 12.33
N GLN A 27 12.23 17.67 11.29
CA GLN A 27 11.30 18.67 10.75
C GLN A 27 10.43 19.18 11.90
N SER A 28 10.23 20.49 11.94
CA SER A 28 9.45 21.13 12.99
C SER A 28 8.03 20.52 13.02
N PRO A 29 7.49 20.15 14.19
CA PRO A 29 6.09 19.70 14.32
C PRO A 29 5.08 20.59 13.60
N ALA A 30 5.36 21.89 13.48
CA ALA A 30 4.59 22.87 12.72
C ALA A 30 4.38 22.48 11.24
N SER A 31 5.32 21.79 10.61
CA SER A 31 5.24 21.40 9.19
C SER A 31 4.20 20.29 8.93
N VAL A 32 4.13 19.27 9.80
CA VAL A 32 3.10 18.18 9.69
C VAL A 32 1.72 18.72 10.07
N VAL A 33 1.63 19.67 11.03
CA VAL A 33 0.37 20.34 11.39
C VAL A 33 -0.20 21.10 10.19
N GLN A 34 0.63 21.87 9.47
CA GLN A 34 0.20 22.59 8.27
C GLN A 34 -0.26 21.63 7.16
N LEU A 35 0.44 20.51 6.96
CA LEU A 35 0.01 19.47 6.02
C LEU A 35 -1.36 18.94 6.40
N ARG A 36 -1.57 18.61 7.68
CA ARG A 36 -2.85 18.14 8.22
C ARG A 36 -3.99 19.14 7.93
N GLU A 37 -3.78 20.40 8.23
CA GLU A 37 -4.78 21.47 8.00
C GLU A 37 -5.12 21.60 6.50
N SER A 38 -4.11 21.59 5.64
CA SER A 38 -4.31 21.66 4.18
C SER A 38 -5.11 20.47 3.66
N ILE A 39 -4.84 19.26 4.14
CA ILE A 39 -5.61 18.06 3.77
C ILE A 39 -7.06 18.17 4.28
N LEU A 40 -7.28 18.60 5.52
CA LEU A 40 -8.63 18.78 6.08
C LEU A 40 -9.44 19.80 5.28
N GLN A 41 -8.83 20.89 4.81
CA GLN A 41 -9.51 21.86 3.93
C GLN A 41 -9.96 21.24 2.62
N ARG A 42 -9.14 20.35 2.00
CA ARG A 42 -9.51 19.63 0.79
C ARG A 42 -10.66 18.64 1.03
N ILE A 43 -10.63 17.94 2.16
CA ILE A 43 -11.71 17.03 2.54
C ILE A 43 -13.02 17.81 2.76
N ALA A 44 -12.98 18.92 3.45
CA ALA A 44 -14.15 19.75 3.76
C ALA A 44 -14.87 20.28 2.51
N ALA A 45 -14.17 20.43 1.37
CA ALA A 45 -14.77 20.80 0.10
C ALA A 45 -15.68 19.69 -0.50
N ASN A 46 -15.64 18.47 0.04
CA ASN A 46 -16.44 17.32 -0.41
C ASN A 46 -17.45 16.94 0.69
N ALA A 47 -18.61 17.60 0.71
CA ALA A 47 -19.63 17.41 1.73
C ALA A 47 -20.06 15.94 1.84
N GLY A 48 -20.09 15.40 3.07
CA GLY A 48 -20.47 14.01 3.35
C GLY A 48 -19.37 12.97 3.11
N ALA A 49 -18.19 13.38 2.62
CA ALA A 49 -17.05 12.50 2.46
C ALA A 49 -16.49 12.04 3.82
N ILE A 50 -16.22 10.75 3.94
CA ILE A 50 -15.40 10.19 5.03
C ILE A 50 -14.08 9.76 4.39
N VAL A 51 -12.97 10.32 4.90
CA VAL A 51 -11.64 10.12 4.33
C VAL A 51 -10.69 9.64 5.41
N GLY A 52 -10.04 8.50 5.16
CA GLY A 52 -8.93 7.99 5.97
C GLY A 52 -7.60 8.25 5.26
N VAL A 53 -6.64 8.88 5.95
CA VAL A 53 -5.30 9.12 5.41
C VAL A 53 -4.25 8.57 6.36
N ALA A 54 -3.30 7.81 5.82
CA ALA A 54 -2.09 7.42 6.52
C ALA A 54 -0.87 7.78 5.66
N TYR A 55 0.04 8.56 6.22
CA TYR A 55 1.33 8.91 5.61
C TYR A 55 2.46 8.59 6.58
N SER A 56 3.51 7.97 6.06
CA SER A 56 4.71 7.65 6.83
C SER A 56 5.96 7.83 5.97
N ASP A 57 6.89 8.62 6.48
CA ASP A 57 8.14 8.99 5.81
C ASP A 57 9.35 8.55 6.64
N PRO A 58 10.04 7.48 6.26
CA PRO A 58 11.18 6.96 7.03
C PRO A 58 12.45 7.83 6.91
N GLU A 59 12.49 8.78 5.98
CA GLU A 59 13.63 9.70 5.86
C GLU A 59 13.56 10.84 6.87
N THR A 60 12.35 11.37 7.07
CA THR A 60 12.12 12.51 7.95
C THR A 60 11.65 12.10 9.33
N GLY A 61 11.05 10.91 9.46
CA GLY A 61 10.34 10.47 10.65
C GLY A 61 8.91 11.05 10.74
N ASP A 62 8.47 11.82 9.73
CA ASP A 62 7.14 12.41 9.71
C ASP A 62 6.07 11.33 9.52
N ASN A 63 5.01 11.45 10.30
CA ASN A 63 3.84 10.59 10.21
C ASN A 63 2.57 11.45 10.32
N LEU A 64 1.57 11.11 9.51
CA LEU A 64 0.26 11.74 9.58
C LEU A 64 -0.83 10.68 9.53
N SER A 65 -1.73 10.74 10.51
CA SER A 65 -2.91 9.88 10.61
C SER A 65 -4.16 10.74 10.71
N LEU A 66 -5.05 10.65 9.71
CA LEU A 66 -6.38 11.28 9.72
C LEU A 66 -7.40 10.16 9.58
N ALA A 67 -8.22 9.94 10.60
CA ALA A 67 -9.18 8.84 10.63
C ALA A 67 -8.60 7.51 10.10
N ALA A 68 -7.29 7.28 10.36
CA ALA A 68 -6.52 6.18 9.77
C ALA A 68 -6.99 4.81 10.27
N ASP A 69 -7.68 4.77 11.42
CA ASP A 69 -8.29 3.57 12.00
C ASP A 69 -9.76 3.36 11.61
N THR A 70 -10.34 4.27 10.83
CA THR A 70 -11.71 4.11 10.33
C THR A 70 -11.76 2.89 9.42
N VAL A 71 -12.73 2.01 9.66
CA VAL A 71 -12.96 0.81 8.86
C VAL A 71 -13.71 1.21 7.58
N PHE A 72 -13.16 0.79 6.44
CA PHE A 72 -13.76 0.93 5.12
C PHE A 72 -14.04 -0.45 4.52
N HIS A 73 -14.98 -0.53 3.57
CA HIS A 73 -15.00 -1.63 2.62
C HIS A 73 -13.68 -1.60 1.83
N ALA A 74 -12.97 -2.72 1.81
CA ALA A 74 -11.59 -2.72 1.26
C ALA A 74 -11.53 -2.50 -0.26
N ALA A 75 -12.63 -2.73 -0.98
CA ALA A 75 -12.64 -2.76 -2.44
C ALA A 75 -11.43 -3.57 -2.96
N SER A 76 -10.82 -3.16 -4.07
CA SER A 76 -9.67 -3.90 -4.62
C SER A 76 -8.35 -3.69 -3.87
N THR A 77 -8.28 -2.83 -2.82
CA THR A 77 -7.06 -2.75 -1.99
C THR A 77 -6.84 -4.03 -1.17
N MET A 78 -7.88 -4.87 -0.96
CA MET A 78 -7.74 -6.20 -0.37
C MET A 78 -6.78 -7.12 -1.16
N LYS A 79 -6.50 -6.81 -2.42
CA LYS A 79 -5.60 -7.59 -3.28
C LYS A 79 -4.13 -7.49 -2.82
N ILE A 80 -3.77 -6.46 -2.03
CA ILE A 80 -2.45 -6.37 -1.38
C ILE A 80 -2.21 -7.53 -0.40
N PRO A 81 -3.04 -7.76 0.62
CA PRO A 81 -2.86 -8.91 1.49
C PRO A 81 -3.04 -10.26 0.78
N VAL A 82 -3.86 -10.36 -0.28
CA VAL A 82 -3.94 -11.57 -1.11
C VAL A 82 -2.58 -11.85 -1.76
N MET A 83 -1.95 -10.85 -2.38
CA MET A 83 -0.60 -10.98 -2.98
C MET A 83 0.42 -11.46 -1.94
N ILE A 84 0.41 -10.89 -0.74
CA ILE A 84 1.29 -11.29 0.35
C ILE A 84 1.12 -12.78 0.67
N GLU A 85 -0.13 -13.25 0.82
CA GLU A 85 -0.42 -14.63 1.19
C GLU A 85 -0.06 -15.62 0.07
N VAL A 86 -0.32 -15.27 -1.20
CA VAL A 86 0.09 -16.09 -2.35
C VAL A 86 1.60 -16.31 -2.34
N LEU A 87 2.39 -15.24 -2.19
CA LEU A 87 3.85 -15.33 -2.16
C LEU A 87 4.36 -16.07 -0.91
N ARG A 88 3.70 -15.88 0.24
CA ARG A 88 4.03 -16.60 1.47
C ARG A 88 3.85 -18.11 1.31
N ARG A 89 2.73 -18.55 0.76
CA ARG A 89 2.43 -19.97 0.51
C ARG A 89 3.37 -20.58 -0.54
N GLY A 90 3.68 -19.82 -1.60
CA GLY A 90 4.66 -20.23 -2.59
C GLY A 90 6.05 -20.43 -1.97
N GLN A 91 6.51 -19.50 -1.13
CA GLN A 91 7.80 -19.60 -0.44
C GLN A 91 7.84 -20.77 0.58
N GLN A 92 6.71 -21.14 1.16
CA GLN A 92 6.57 -22.31 2.03
C GLN A 92 6.49 -23.64 1.28
N GLY A 93 6.55 -23.62 -0.06
CA GLY A 93 6.51 -24.81 -0.90
C GLY A 93 5.13 -25.41 -1.11
N ALA A 94 4.04 -24.68 -0.80
CA ALA A 94 2.68 -25.17 -1.04
C ALA A 94 2.39 -25.33 -2.54
N PHE A 95 3.01 -24.50 -3.38
CA PHE A 95 2.96 -24.54 -4.84
C PHE A 95 4.13 -23.72 -5.41
N SER A 96 4.46 -23.96 -6.72
CA SER A 96 5.34 -23.08 -7.49
C SER A 96 4.51 -21.93 -8.10
N LEU A 97 5.08 -20.72 -8.18
CA LEU A 97 4.42 -19.61 -8.87
C LEU A 97 4.20 -19.88 -10.37
N ASP A 98 5.02 -20.74 -10.98
CA ASP A 98 4.87 -21.16 -12.37
C ASP A 98 3.85 -22.31 -12.55
N GLN A 99 3.31 -22.84 -11.43
CA GLN A 99 2.27 -23.85 -11.48
C GLN A 99 1.02 -23.27 -12.12
N GLY A 100 0.56 -23.92 -13.21
CA GLY A 100 -0.72 -23.60 -13.85
C GLY A 100 -1.90 -24.16 -13.02
N ILE A 101 -2.84 -23.30 -12.65
CA ILE A 101 -4.15 -23.69 -12.11
C ILE A 101 -5.22 -23.65 -13.20
N LEU A 102 -6.20 -24.54 -13.14
CA LEU A 102 -7.31 -24.51 -14.07
C LEU A 102 -8.16 -23.27 -13.83
N LEU A 103 -8.19 -22.38 -14.80
CA LEU A 103 -9.01 -21.18 -14.72
C LEU A 103 -10.48 -21.55 -14.84
N THR A 104 -11.27 -21.22 -13.83
CA THR A 104 -12.71 -21.43 -13.83
C THR A 104 -13.43 -20.08 -13.74
N ASN A 105 -14.71 -20.00 -13.85
CA ASN A 105 -15.49 -18.84 -13.48
C ASN A 105 -16.72 -19.34 -12.74
N ARG A 106 -16.47 -20.14 -11.71
CA ARG A 106 -17.51 -20.77 -10.90
C ARG A 106 -17.11 -20.71 -9.44
N PHE A 107 -17.80 -19.92 -8.68
CA PHE A 107 -17.53 -19.69 -7.27
C PHE A 107 -18.77 -20.02 -6.44
N ARG A 108 -18.62 -20.12 -5.12
CA ARG A 108 -19.72 -20.33 -4.19
C ARG A 108 -19.86 -19.12 -3.29
N SER A 109 -21.11 -18.66 -3.14
CA SER A 109 -21.41 -17.56 -2.23
C SER A 109 -21.10 -17.96 -0.78
N LEU A 110 -20.46 -17.04 -0.05
CA LEU A 110 -20.20 -17.19 1.36
C LEU A 110 -21.51 -17.17 2.18
N ALA A 111 -22.57 -16.54 1.68
CA ALA A 111 -23.83 -16.40 2.38
C ALA A 111 -24.62 -17.73 2.49
N ASP A 112 -24.68 -18.51 1.38
CA ASP A 112 -25.56 -19.67 1.30
C ASP A 112 -24.98 -20.85 0.52
N GLY A 113 -23.73 -20.76 0.04
CA GLY A 113 -23.07 -21.78 -0.76
C GLY A 113 -23.60 -21.92 -2.19
N SER A 114 -24.54 -21.07 -2.62
CA SER A 114 -25.06 -21.09 -3.99
C SER A 114 -23.99 -20.71 -5.01
N PRO A 115 -24.03 -21.26 -6.23
CA PRO A 115 -23.05 -20.93 -7.26
C PRO A 115 -23.27 -19.52 -7.80
N PHE A 116 -22.15 -18.84 -8.14
CA PHE A 116 -22.14 -17.59 -8.90
C PHE A 116 -20.95 -17.54 -9.85
N SER A 117 -21.01 -16.65 -10.82
CA SER A 117 -19.94 -16.39 -11.79
C SER A 117 -19.76 -14.89 -11.94
N LEU A 118 -18.54 -14.48 -12.29
CA LEU A 118 -18.21 -13.10 -12.58
C LEU A 118 -18.57 -12.73 -14.02
N LYS A 119 -18.76 -11.45 -14.28
CA LYS A 119 -19.04 -10.90 -15.60
C LYS A 119 -17.82 -10.14 -16.13
N PRO A 120 -17.42 -10.37 -17.39
CA PRO A 120 -16.28 -9.69 -17.99
C PRO A 120 -16.41 -8.17 -18.01
N GLU A 121 -17.63 -7.64 -18.14
CA GLU A 121 -17.93 -6.20 -18.17
C GLU A 121 -17.72 -5.49 -16.83
N ASP A 122 -17.76 -6.24 -15.72
CA ASP A 122 -17.56 -5.72 -14.36
C ASP A 122 -16.13 -5.94 -13.87
N ASP A 123 -15.20 -6.44 -14.71
CA ASP A 123 -13.81 -6.74 -14.35
C ASP A 123 -12.85 -5.74 -15.00
N GLY A 124 -11.81 -5.37 -14.27
CA GLY A 124 -10.70 -4.57 -14.80
C GLY A 124 -9.89 -5.26 -15.91
N ASP A 125 -9.97 -6.59 -16.01
CA ASP A 125 -9.38 -7.39 -17.09
C ASP A 125 -10.38 -8.37 -17.71
N SER A 126 -11.09 -7.95 -18.73
CA SER A 126 -12.02 -8.82 -19.48
C SER A 126 -11.32 -9.90 -20.32
N THR A 127 -10.00 -9.78 -20.56
CA THR A 127 -9.27 -10.67 -21.47
C THR A 127 -9.08 -12.07 -20.89
N LEU A 128 -8.95 -12.17 -19.57
CA LEU A 128 -8.74 -13.43 -18.87
C LEU A 128 -9.93 -14.40 -19.01
N TYR A 129 -11.16 -13.87 -19.17
CA TYR A 129 -12.37 -14.70 -19.32
C TYR A 129 -12.38 -15.57 -20.58
N ARG A 130 -11.64 -15.18 -21.62
CA ARG A 130 -11.49 -15.99 -22.85
C ARG A 130 -10.65 -17.25 -22.67
N ARG A 131 -9.93 -17.31 -21.54
CA ARG A 131 -9.04 -18.41 -21.18
C ARG A 131 -9.64 -19.36 -20.14
N VAL A 132 -10.94 -19.21 -19.83
CA VAL A 132 -11.63 -20.16 -18.95
C VAL A 132 -11.56 -21.57 -19.55
N GLY A 133 -11.11 -22.54 -18.74
CA GLY A 133 -10.80 -23.91 -19.17
C GLY A 133 -9.32 -24.17 -19.45
N GLU A 134 -8.48 -23.15 -19.53
CA GLU A 134 -7.03 -23.28 -19.65
C GLU A 134 -6.34 -23.37 -18.27
N ARG A 135 -5.09 -23.83 -18.26
CA ARG A 135 -4.21 -23.72 -17.10
C ARG A 135 -3.41 -22.42 -17.19
N VAL A 136 -3.56 -21.55 -16.20
CA VAL A 136 -2.89 -20.24 -16.14
C VAL A 136 -1.91 -20.25 -14.95
N PRO A 137 -0.65 -19.82 -15.14
CA PRO A 137 0.33 -19.74 -14.04
C PRO A 137 -0.15 -18.82 -12.90
N ILE A 138 0.10 -19.21 -11.66
CA ILE A 138 -0.20 -18.39 -10.48
C ILE A 138 0.50 -17.02 -10.56
N SER A 139 1.73 -16.96 -11.08
CA SER A 139 2.48 -15.72 -11.30
C SER A 139 1.77 -14.75 -12.25
N GLU A 140 1.15 -15.25 -13.30
CA GLU A 140 0.36 -14.45 -14.24
C GLU A 140 -0.91 -13.91 -13.59
N LEU A 141 -1.68 -14.79 -12.90
CA LEU A 141 -2.87 -14.38 -12.17
C LEU A 141 -2.55 -13.32 -11.11
N LEU A 142 -1.42 -13.50 -10.39
CA LEU A 142 -0.96 -12.54 -9.39
C LEU A 142 -0.67 -11.16 -10.00
N ARG A 143 -0.03 -11.12 -11.17
CA ARG A 143 0.25 -9.88 -11.90
C ARG A 143 -1.07 -9.22 -12.35
N LEU A 144 -1.97 -9.95 -13.01
CA LEU A 144 -3.26 -9.42 -13.49
C LEU A 144 -4.15 -8.92 -12.34
N MET A 145 -4.17 -9.63 -11.21
CA MET A 145 -4.90 -9.22 -10.00
C MET A 145 -4.46 -7.83 -9.52
N ILE A 146 -3.19 -7.50 -9.59
CA ILE A 146 -2.66 -6.21 -9.11
C ILE A 146 -2.69 -5.17 -10.22
N THR A 147 -2.12 -5.44 -11.40
CA THR A 147 -1.87 -4.41 -12.44
C THR A 147 -3.16 -3.96 -13.11
N ARG A 148 -4.09 -4.87 -13.36
CA ARG A 148 -5.40 -4.62 -13.99
C ARG A 148 -6.56 -4.79 -13.05
N SER A 149 -6.27 -5.06 -11.79
CA SER A 149 -7.32 -5.30 -10.80
C SER A 149 -8.28 -6.44 -11.16
N SER A 150 -7.83 -7.49 -11.91
CA SER A 150 -8.68 -8.59 -12.33
C SER A 150 -9.42 -9.25 -11.17
N ASN A 151 -10.74 -9.28 -11.25
CA ASN A 151 -11.61 -9.91 -10.27
C ASN A 151 -11.58 -11.42 -10.41
N LEU A 152 -11.54 -11.93 -11.64
CA LEU A 152 -11.42 -13.35 -11.91
C LEU A 152 -10.12 -13.93 -11.34
N ALA A 153 -8.97 -13.27 -11.61
CA ALA A 153 -7.70 -13.69 -11.04
C ALA A 153 -7.71 -13.61 -9.50
N THR A 154 -8.39 -12.62 -8.92
CA THR A 154 -8.52 -12.49 -7.46
C THR A 154 -9.25 -13.68 -6.86
N ASN A 155 -10.40 -14.06 -7.41
CA ASN A 155 -11.19 -15.15 -6.87
C ASN A 155 -10.45 -16.49 -7.02
N GLU A 156 -9.83 -16.76 -8.17
CA GLU A 156 -9.01 -17.97 -8.36
C GLU A 156 -7.86 -18.05 -7.35
N LEU A 157 -7.16 -16.95 -7.09
CA LEU A 157 -6.08 -16.93 -6.10
C LEU A 157 -6.59 -17.09 -4.66
N ILE A 158 -7.77 -16.56 -4.34
CA ILE A 158 -8.38 -16.75 -3.02
C ILE A 158 -8.80 -18.20 -2.82
N GLU A 159 -9.32 -18.90 -3.86
CA GLU A 159 -9.58 -20.34 -3.79
C GLU A 159 -8.30 -21.15 -3.51
N VAL A 160 -7.15 -20.72 -4.07
CA VAL A 160 -5.84 -21.38 -3.85
C VAL A 160 -5.33 -21.18 -2.43
N VAL A 161 -5.41 -19.96 -1.88
CA VAL A 161 -4.75 -19.64 -0.59
C VAL A 161 -5.71 -19.63 0.60
N GLY A 162 -7.01 -19.44 0.38
CA GLY A 162 -8.04 -19.32 1.40
C GLY A 162 -8.12 -17.93 2.05
N ALA A 163 -9.32 -17.33 2.06
CA ALA A 163 -9.55 -15.99 2.59
C ALA A 163 -9.13 -15.84 4.07
N ALA A 164 -9.39 -16.86 4.90
CA ALA A 164 -8.97 -16.86 6.30
C ALA A 164 -7.45 -16.77 6.48
N ASN A 165 -6.68 -17.43 5.60
CA ASN A 165 -5.21 -17.37 5.62
C ASN A 165 -4.71 -15.97 5.22
N VAL A 166 -5.37 -15.31 4.25
CA VAL A 166 -5.08 -13.91 3.86
C VAL A 166 -5.27 -12.98 5.06
N THR A 167 -6.39 -13.11 5.77
CA THR A 167 -6.67 -12.33 6.99
C THR A 167 -5.62 -12.58 8.08
N SER A 168 -5.25 -13.85 8.30
CA SER A 168 -4.23 -14.24 9.29
C SER A 168 -2.86 -13.66 8.95
N ALA A 169 -2.45 -13.71 7.67
CA ALA A 169 -1.21 -13.13 7.20
C ALA A 169 -1.16 -11.61 7.40
N ALA A 170 -2.23 -10.89 7.04
CA ALA A 170 -2.32 -9.46 7.26
C ALA A 170 -2.18 -9.09 8.76
N ARG A 171 -2.90 -9.79 9.63
CA ARG A 171 -2.86 -9.57 11.08
C ARG A 171 -1.49 -9.88 11.69
N SER A 172 -0.80 -10.90 11.21
CA SER A 172 0.56 -11.24 11.68
C SER A 172 1.59 -10.15 11.38
N LEU A 173 1.32 -9.30 10.39
CA LEU A 173 2.13 -8.13 10.03
C LEU A 173 1.71 -6.85 10.80
N GLY A 174 0.65 -6.91 11.61
CA GLY A 174 0.13 -5.79 12.40
C GLY A 174 -1.11 -5.11 11.80
N ALA A 175 -1.61 -5.54 10.63
CA ALA A 175 -2.83 -5.04 10.01
C ALA A 175 -4.07 -5.72 10.63
N THR A 176 -4.38 -5.35 11.88
CA THR A 176 -5.30 -6.10 12.74
C THR A 176 -6.78 -5.90 12.41
N ARG A 177 -7.13 -4.82 11.72
CA ARG A 177 -8.50 -4.48 11.29
C ARG A 177 -8.79 -4.88 9.85
N THR A 178 -7.77 -5.36 9.12
CA THR A 178 -7.94 -5.91 7.78
C THR A 178 -8.57 -7.29 7.87
N GLY A 179 -9.68 -7.48 7.17
CA GLY A 179 -10.39 -8.74 7.09
C GLY A 179 -10.76 -9.07 5.64
N VAL A 180 -10.23 -10.17 5.12
CA VAL A 180 -10.65 -10.76 3.86
C VAL A 180 -11.49 -11.97 4.20
N LEU A 181 -12.78 -11.89 3.89
CA LEU A 181 -13.75 -12.94 4.20
C LEU A 181 -14.02 -13.84 2.99
N ARG A 182 -13.92 -13.27 1.80
CA ARG A 182 -14.36 -13.90 0.54
C ARG A 182 -13.65 -13.29 -0.67
N GLY A 183 -13.85 -13.90 -1.83
CA GLY A 183 -13.57 -13.29 -3.11
C GLY A 183 -14.45 -12.05 -3.37
N VAL A 184 -14.35 -11.51 -4.56
CA VAL A 184 -15.11 -10.33 -5.00
C VAL A 184 -16.36 -10.74 -5.79
N GLU A 185 -17.29 -9.80 -6.02
CA GLU A 185 -18.53 -9.95 -6.79
C GLU A 185 -19.53 -11.02 -6.25
N ASP A 186 -19.39 -11.45 -5.00
CA ASP A 186 -20.40 -12.24 -4.30
C ASP A 186 -21.48 -11.29 -3.75
N GLN A 187 -22.48 -10.99 -4.60
CA GLN A 187 -23.54 -10.02 -4.28
C GLN A 187 -24.37 -10.47 -3.07
N LYS A 188 -24.66 -11.77 -2.93
CA LYS A 188 -25.46 -12.28 -1.80
C LYS A 188 -24.73 -12.06 -0.48
N ALA A 189 -23.43 -12.35 -0.43
CA ALA A 189 -22.64 -12.09 0.76
C ALA A 189 -22.50 -10.58 1.05
N PHE A 190 -22.37 -9.75 0.01
CA PHE A 190 -22.38 -8.29 0.17
C PHE A 190 -23.67 -7.78 0.77
N ASP A 191 -24.83 -8.22 0.28
CA ASP A 191 -26.16 -7.84 0.77
C ASP A 191 -26.41 -8.32 2.22
N ALA A 192 -25.77 -9.44 2.59
CA ALA A 192 -25.76 -9.96 3.97
C ALA A 192 -24.75 -9.26 4.88
N GLY A 193 -24.05 -8.21 4.41
CA GLY A 193 -23.06 -7.46 5.20
C GLY A 193 -21.72 -8.17 5.38
N MET A 194 -21.47 -9.29 4.69
CA MET A 194 -20.20 -10.03 4.71
C MET A 194 -19.18 -9.37 3.78
N ILE A 195 -18.64 -8.24 4.21
CA ILE A 195 -17.74 -7.40 3.39
C ILE A 195 -16.27 -7.60 3.78
N ASN A 196 -15.39 -7.48 2.80
CA ASN A 196 -13.95 -7.36 3.05
C ASN A 196 -13.65 -5.96 3.57
N THR A 197 -12.87 -5.84 4.63
CA THR A 197 -12.60 -4.59 5.33
C THR A 197 -11.12 -4.27 5.41
N THR A 198 -10.80 -2.98 5.52
CA THR A 198 -9.45 -2.49 5.82
C THR A 198 -9.50 -1.10 6.45
N THR A 199 -8.33 -0.58 6.83
CA THR A 199 -8.12 0.81 7.28
C THR A 199 -6.93 1.41 6.55
N ALA A 200 -6.84 2.74 6.51
CA ALA A 200 -5.67 3.40 5.92
C ALA A 200 -4.38 3.05 6.69
N GLY A 201 -4.46 2.94 8.00
CA GLY A 201 -3.34 2.52 8.86
C GLY A 201 -2.88 1.10 8.55
N ASP A 202 -3.80 0.15 8.41
CA ASP A 202 -3.46 -1.24 8.10
C ASP A 202 -2.77 -1.39 6.75
N LEU A 203 -3.30 -0.74 5.71
CA LEU A 203 -2.66 -0.76 4.38
C LEU A 203 -1.28 -0.10 4.40
N ALA A 204 -1.10 0.98 5.18
CA ALA A 204 0.21 1.61 5.34
C ALA A 204 1.22 0.67 6.04
N ILE A 205 0.79 -0.09 7.04
CA ILE A 205 1.61 -1.12 7.69
C ILE A 205 2.05 -2.19 6.68
N LEU A 206 1.12 -2.71 5.86
CA LEU A 206 1.43 -3.73 4.86
C LEU A 206 2.41 -3.22 3.80
N LEU A 207 2.18 -2.00 3.28
CA LEU A 207 3.07 -1.39 2.28
C LEU A 207 4.46 -1.08 2.86
N ALA A 208 4.54 -0.57 4.07
CA ALA A 208 5.81 -0.35 4.77
C ALA A 208 6.56 -1.67 5.01
N ALA A 209 5.86 -2.76 5.32
CA ALA A 209 6.46 -4.09 5.47
C ALA A 209 7.01 -4.60 4.13
N ILE A 210 6.28 -4.39 3.01
CA ILE A 210 6.75 -4.73 1.65
C ILE A 210 8.00 -3.93 1.31
N GLU A 211 8.01 -2.61 1.52
CA GLU A 211 9.14 -1.75 1.19
C GLU A 211 10.39 -2.11 2.00
N ASN A 212 10.23 -2.34 3.29
CA ASN A 212 11.33 -2.65 4.19
C ASN A 212 11.80 -4.12 4.15
N GLY A 213 11.25 -4.95 3.26
CA GLY A 213 11.63 -6.36 3.13
C GLY A 213 11.24 -7.23 4.32
N ARG A 214 10.27 -6.80 5.14
CA ARG A 214 9.86 -7.50 6.38
C ARG A 214 8.67 -8.46 6.20
N VAL A 215 8.08 -8.53 5.00
CA VAL A 215 6.95 -9.44 4.75
C VAL A 215 7.40 -10.89 4.67
N LEU A 216 8.42 -11.16 3.85
CA LEU A 216 8.92 -12.50 3.54
C LEU A 216 10.44 -12.45 3.35
N SER A 217 10.91 -12.82 2.14
CA SER A 217 12.30 -12.67 1.72
C SER A 217 12.53 -11.33 0.99
N PRO A 218 13.78 -10.86 0.87
CA PRO A 218 14.10 -9.70 0.03
C PRO A 218 13.64 -9.87 -1.43
N ALA A 219 13.75 -11.08 -1.98
CA ALA A 219 13.30 -11.41 -3.34
C ALA A 219 11.77 -11.30 -3.48
N SER A 220 11.01 -11.84 -2.52
CA SER A 220 9.54 -11.72 -2.53
C SER A 220 9.10 -10.26 -2.41
N SER A 221 9.76 -9.47 -1.56
CA SER A 221 9.47 -8.05 -1.41
C SER A 221 9.80 -7.26 -2.67
N ALA A 222 10.90 -7.59 -3.36
CA ALA A 222 11.24 -6.99 -4.65
C ALA A 222 10.19 -7.30 -5.73
N LEU A 223 9.72 -8.55 -5.80
CA LEU A 223 8.66 -8.97 -6.72
C LEU A 223 7.34 -8.25 -6.42
N MET A 224 6.94 -8.12 -5.15
CA MET A 224 5.74 -7.37 -4.77
C MET A 224 5.82 -5.91 -5.22
N ARG A 225 6.96 -5.25 -5.00
CA ARG A 225 7.17 -3.86 -5.47
C ARG A 225 7.14 -3.76 -6.99
N GLU A 226 7.78 -4.68 -7.70
CA GLU A 226 7.74 -4.73 -9.17
C GLU A 226 6.31 -4.82 -9.69
N ILE A 227 5.50 -5.74 -9.14
CA ILE A 227 4.12 -5.92 -9.55
C ILE A 227 3.27 -4.67 -9.24
N LEU A 228 3.45 -4.06 -8.06
CA LEU A 228 2.75 -2.82 -7.68
C LEU A 228 3.17 -1.62 -8.54
N LEU A 229 4.44 -1.55 -8.97
CA LEU A 229 4.94 -0.51 -9.89
C LEU A 229 4.36 -0.61 -11.30
N ALA A 230 3.86 -1.78 -11.68
CA ALA A 230 3.23 -2.04 -12.96
C ALA A 230 1.71 -1.78 -12.98
N GLN A 231 1.16 -1.13 -11.94
CA GLN A 231 -0.25 -0.73 -11.90
C GLN A 231 -0.64 0.15 -13.09
N GLU A 232 -1.76 -0.16 -13.74
CA GLU A 232 -2.23 0.53 -14.95
C GLU A 232 -3.19 1.70 -14.66
N PHE A 233 -3.85 1.75 -13.50
CA PHE A 233 -4.82 2.79 -13.11
C PHE A 233 -4.14 3.92 -12.33
N ASN A 234 -3.82 5.05 -12.99
CA ASN A 234 -2.94 6.09 -12.45
C ASN A 234 -3.66 7.43 -12.15
N GLU A 235 -4.99 7.45 -12.12
CA GLU A 235 -5.81 8.67 -11.97
C GLU A 235 -5.93 9.19 -10.53
N LYS A 236 -5.32 8.52 -9.53
CA LYS A 236 -5.41 8.86 -8.10
C LYS A 236 -4.08 9.38 -7.55
N ILE A 237 -3.40 8.65 -6.67
CA ILE A 237 -2.11 9.10 -6.09
C ILE A 237 -1.11 9.51 -7.17
N PRO A 238 -0.87 8.74 -8.25
CA PRO A 238 0.07 9.15 -9.30
C PRO A 238 -0.29 10.47 -9.98
N ALA A 239 -1.58 10.75 -10.19
CA ALA A 239 -2.04 12.00 -10.83
C ALA A 239 -1.72 13.27 -10.03
N GLY A 240 -1.44 13.14 -8.72
CA GLY A 240 -1.04 14.25 -7.86
C GLY A 240 0.47 14.54 -7.88
N LEU A 241 1.28 13.75 -8.58
CA LEU A 241 2.74 13.75 -8.51
C LEU A 241 3.38 14.33 -9.79
N PRO A 242 4.62 14.81 -9.73
CA PRO A 242 5.35 15.21 -10.92
C PRO A 242 5.50 14.04 -11.91
N PRO A 243 5.47 14.32 -13.24
CA PRO A 243 5.68 13.30 -14.26
C PRO A 243 6.97 12.51 -14.03
N GLY A 244 6.90 11.18 -14.22
CA GLY A 244 8.05 10.29 -14.03
C GLY A 244 8.29 9.85 -12.59
N THR A 245 7.51 10.33 -11.62
CA THR A 245 7.56 9.80 -10.24
C THR A 245 7.08 8.34 -10.25
N ARG A 246 7.94 7.42 -9.77
CA ARG A 246 7.57 6.00 -9.67
C ARG A 246 6.64 5.78 -8.47
N VAL A 247 5.59 5.00 -8.66
CA VAL A 247 4.60 4.70 -7.63
C VAL A 247 4.26 3.22 -7.67
N ALA A 248 4.54 2.50 -6.59
CA ALA A 248 4.08 1.13 -6.39
C ALA A 248 2.76 1.18 -5.63
N HIS A 249 1.63 0.87 -6.29
CA HIS A 249 0.32 1.13 -5.68
C HIS A 249 -0.76 0.14 -6.09
N LYS A 250 -1.87 0.19 -5.35
CA LYS A 250 -3.10 -0.53 -5.67
C LYS A 250 -4.31 0.34 -5.40
N THR A 251 -5.09 0.57 -6.45
CA THR A 251 -6.39 1.23 -6.38
C THR A 251 -7.49 0.30 -5.90
N GLY A 252 -8.59 0.87 -5.41
CA GLY A 252 -9.81 0.13 -5.08
C GLY A 252 -11.04 1.01 -5.30
N GLU A 253 -12.09 0.45 -5.91
CA GLU A 253 -13.29 1.22 -6.26
C GLU A 253 -14.54 0.34 -6.22
N ILE A 254 -15.60 0.87 -5.65
CA ILE A 254 -16.99 0.46 -5.76
C ILE A 254 -17.86 1.71 -5.64
N THR A 255 -19.18 1.59 -5.79
CA THR A 255 -20.11 2.74 -5.68
C THR A 255 -19.83 3.58 -4.44
N ALA A 256 -19.53 4.87 -4.64
CA ALA A 256 -19.24 5.87 -3.61
C ALA A 256 -18.06 5.53 -2.67
N VAL A 257 -17.18 4.61 -3.07
CA VAL A 257 -15.94 4.24 -2.37
C VAL A 257 -14.80 4.28 -3.36
N SER A 258 -13.74 5.03 -3.07
CA SER A 258 -12.55 5.13 -3.89
C SER A 258 -11.30 5.15 -3.00
N HIS A 259 -10.29 4.37 -3.37
CA HIS A 259 -9.10 4.14 -2.58
C HIS A 259 -7.85 4.15 -3.44
N ASP A 260 -6.73 4.55 -2.85
CA ASP A 260 -5.41 4.25 -3.36
C ASP A 260 -4.42 4.08 -2.20
N ALA A 261 -3.57 3.06 -2.30
CA ALA A 261 -2.57 2.73 -1.30
C ALA A 261 -1.22 2.55 -2.01
N ALA A 262 -0.22 3.37 -1.65
CA ALA A 262 0.99 3.56 -2.43
C ALA A 262 2.28 3.63 -1.62
N ILE A 263 3.36 3.15 -2.24
CA ILE A 263 4.75 3.48 -1.92
C ILE A 263 5.21 4.44 -3.02
N VAL A 264 5.54 5.67 -2.67
CA VAL A 264 5.97 6.71 -3.62
C VAL A 264 7.48 6.86 -3.57
N TYR A 265 8.12 6.93 -4.74
CA TYR A 265 9.58 7.01 -4.91
C TYR A 265 9.98 8.37 -5.51
N PRO A 266 10.09 9.44 -4.72
CA PRO A 266 10.58 10.72 -5.23
C PRO A 266 12.07 10.62 -5.59
N ALA A 267 12.51 11.40 -6.58
CA ALA A 267 13.91 11.42 -6.98
C ALA A 267 14.81 11.92 -5.83
N GLY A 268 15.96 11.28 -5.66
CA GLY A 268 17.01 11.73 -4.75
C GLY A 268 16.73 11.52 -3.26
N ARG A 269 15.67 10.77 -2.89
CA ARG A 269 15.34 10.49 -1.49
C ARG A 269 14.75 9.10 -1.28
N LYS A 270 14.61 8.68 -0.01
CA LYS A 270 13.93 7.45 0.35
C LYS A 270 12.43 7.52 0.01
N PRO A 271 11.81 6.37 -0.32
CA PRO A 271 10.37 6.31 -0.55
C PRO A 271 9.58 6.58 0.74
N TYR A 272 8.35 7.06 0.54
CA TYR A 272 7.36 7.18 1.61
C TYR A 272 6.11 6.37 1.29
N VAL A 273 5.32 6.06 2.30
CA VAL A 273 4.01 5.40 2.16
C VAL A 273 2.91 6.44 2.28
N LEU A 274 1.94 6.37 1.37
CA LEU A 274 0.70 7.16 1.41
C LEU A 274 -0.48 6.27 1.10
N VAL A 275 -1.49 6.30 1.97
CA VAL A 275 -2.78 5.64 1.77
C VAL A 275 -3.88 6.67 1.92
N VAL A 276 -4.79 6.71 0.95
CA VAL A 276 -5.99 7.55 0.99
C VAL A 276 -7.21 6.69 0.67
N LEU A 277 -8.11 6.57 1.64
CA LEU A 277 -9.36 5.83 1.52
C LEU A 277 -10.53 6.80 1.62
N THR A 278 -11.50 6.72 0.70
CA THR A 278 -12.66 7.59 0.68
C THR A 278 -13.97 6.80 0.61
N ARG A 279 -15.02 7.33 1.22
CA ARG A 279 -16.40 6.90 1.00
C ARG A 279 -17.37 8.08 1.08
N GLY A 280 -18.53 7.97 0.42
CA GLY A 280 -19.57 8.99 0.43
C GLY A 280 -19.53 9.94 -0.76
N ILE A 281 -18.50 9.89 -1.61
CA ILE A 281 -18.39 10.67 -2.84
C ILE A 281 -18.87 9.78 -4.00
N ARG A 282 -20.03 10.08 -4.58
CA ARG A 282 -20.63 9.29 -5.68
C ARG A 282 -19.94 9.53 -7.02
N ASP A 283 -19.42 10.75 -7.23
CA ASP A 283 -18.66 11.10 -8.43
C ASP A 283 -17.23 10.54 -8.32
N GLY A 284 -16.94 9.51 -9.13
CA GLY A 284 -15.62 8.87 -9.18
C GLY A 284 -14.50 9.83 -9.58
N THR A 285 -14.78 10.79 -10.47
CA THR A 285 -13.81 11.82 -10.88
C THR A 285 -13.48 12.75 -9.72
N ALA A 286 -14.49 13.20 -8.97
CA ALA A 286 -14.29 14.06 -7.80
C ALA A 286 -13.51 13.32 -6.68
N SER A 287 -13.79 12.03 -6.45
CA SER A 287 -13.04 11.26 -5.45
C SER A 287 -11.59 10.99 -5.88
N SER A 288 -11.34 10.71 -7.15
CA SER A 288 -9.99 10.56 -7.71
C SER A 288 -9.21 11.88 -7.62
N ALA A 289 -9.83 13.01 -7.93
CA ALA A 289 -9.23 14.33 -7.80
C ALA A 289 -8.88 14.68 -6.36
N LEU A 290 -9.74 14.34 -5.39
CA LEU A 290 -9.43 14.51 -3.97
C LEU A 290 -8.19 13.71 -3.55
N ILE A 291 -8.09 12.44 -3.98
CA ILE A 291 -6.93 11.58 -3.69
C ILE A 291 -5.65 12.16 -4.32
N ALA A 292 -5.73 12.64 -5.56
CA ALA A 292 -4.61 13.29 -6.24
C ALA A 292 -4.19 14.60 -5.54
N ASP A 293 -5.12 15.40 -5.05
CA ASP A 293 -4.83 16.64 -4.31
C ASP A 293 -4.12 16.33 -2.97
N VAL A 294 -4.59 15.32 -2.22
CA VAL A 294 -3.90 14.85 -1.00
C VAL A 294 -2.49 14.38 -1.33
N SER A 295 -2.32 13.61 -2.41
CA SER A 295 -1.01 13.15 -2.88
C SER A 295 -0.07 14.30 -3.19
N ARG A 296 -0.54 15.35 -3.88
CA ARG A 296 0.23 16.56 -4.21
C ARG A 296 0.68 17.30 -2.96
N LEU A 297 -0.20 17.45 -1.97
CA LEU A 297 0.13 18.11 -0.70
C LEU A 297 1.22 17.33 0.06
N VAL A 298 1.07 16.00 0.14
CA VAL A 298 2.07 15.13 0.79
C VAL A 298 3.40 15.17 0.06
N TYR A 299 3.40 15.08 -1.29
CA TYR A 299 4.64 15.16 -2.07
C TYR A 299 5.36 16.49 -1.88
N THR A 300 4.64 17.60 -1.92
CA THR A 300 5.19 18.94 -1.67
C THR A 300 5.80 19.05 -0.27
N HIS A 301 5.14 18.47 0.74
CA HIS A 301 5.64 18.41 2.10
C HIS A 301 6.93 17.56 2.20
N ALA A 302 6.88 16.36 1.64
CA ALA A 302 7.96 15.39 1.70
C ALA A 302 9.23 15.84 0.96
N THR A 303 9.10 16.66 -0.10
CA THR A 303 10.21 17.09 -0.96
C THR A 303 10.65 18.53 -0.73
N ARG A 304 10.14 19.23 0.30
CA ARG A 304 10.61 20.57 0.65
C ARG A 304 12.11 20.53 0.94
N ALA A 305 12.86 21.48 0.36
CA ALA A 305 14.26 21.70 0.71
C ALA A 305 14.38 21.99 2.21
N ARG A 306 15.29 21.32 2.88
CA ARG A 306 15.59 21.47 4.31
C ARG A 306 16.69 22.46 4.52
#